data_7ba4a8f69e1c1dab77760d9b7dd331de
#
_entry.id   7ba4a8f69e1c1dab77760d9b7dd331de
#
_cell.length_a   1.000
_cell.length_b   1.000
_cell.length_c   1.000
_cell.angle_alpha   90.00
_cell.angle_beta   90.00
_cell.angle_gamma   90.00
#
_symmetry.space_group_name_H-M   'P 1'
#
loop_
_entity.id
_entity.type
_entity.pdbx_description
1 polymer ?
#
loop_
_entity_poly.entity_id
_entity_poly.type
_entity_poly.pdbx_seq_one_letter_code
_entity_poly.pdbx_strand_id
1 'polypeptide(L)'
;VIDTELVEAAGTVDDGMTAHARVYLVLQTLNGMGPGLHPLRRIIDESGVTKSTVHRILRAGVEAKHLIYRAPGRYGIATDVANHRPDASVHLNLPHDSALDRETTVLQRQTAQVAMAFSAVLIDDTPGRLMLNHTYGRRSDFQAAFNHVDVDTKVALRYAPLTADAAGLAILAHLDGTPQSHLMREIRSEGCVLTRSPLPDWMMLGVPLWRGSTVYGSLVVMGLRPQMERNRREYAGAALACAARLSARCELGSGAMRLTG
;
A
#
# COMPACT_ATOMS: atom_id res chain seq x y z
N VAL A 1 -29.39 23.41 38.73
CA VAL A 1 -29.96 22.23 38.05
C VAL A 1 -29.80 22.49 36.56
N ILE A 2 -28.74 22.02 36.00
CA ILE A 2 -28.47 22.05 34.56
C ILE A 2 -28.39 20.60 34.11
N ASP A 3 -29.23 20.28 33.14
CA ASP A 3 -29.51 18.97 32.58
C ASP A 3 -28.24 18.19 32.18
N THR A 4 -28.09 17.02 32.75
CA THR A 4 -27.04 16.01 32.48
C THR A 4 -27.48 14.96 31.43
N GLU A 5 -28.37 15.33 30.50
CA GLU A 5 -28.99 14.37 29.54
C GLU A 5 -28.58 14.56 28.07
N LEU A 6 -27.43 15.14 27.76
CA LEU A 6 -27.03 15.35 26.34
C LEU A 6 -25.65 14.77 25.99
N VAL A 7 -25.19 13.71 26.63
CA VAL A 7 -23.88 13.06 26.30
C VAL A 7 -24.02 11.56 25.94
N GLU A 8 -25.18 11.09 25.54
CA GLU A 8 -25.37 9.70 25.16
C GLU A 8 -26.00 9.53 23.75
N ALA A 9 -25.34 10.05 22.72
CA ALA A 9 -25.69 9.71 21.32
C ALA A 9 -24.50 9.83 20.37
N ALA A 10 -23.32 9.37 20.77
CA ALA A 10 -22.30 8.96 19.80
C ALA A 10 -22.52 7.46 19.54
N GLY A 11 -23.44 7.13 18.65
CA GLY A 11 -23.63 5.77 18.16
C GLY A 11 -22.28 5.20 17.72
N THR A 12 -21.86 4.11 18.33
CA THR A 12 -20.65 3.39 17.94
C THR A 12 -20.81 2.99 16.47
N VAL A 13 -19.82 3.33 15.64
CA VAL A 13 -19.71 2.98 14.20
C VAL A 13 -19.77 1.45 13.97
N ASP A 14 -19.90 0.68 15.04
CA ASP A 14 -19.76 -0.78 15.12
C ASP A 14 -21.02 -1.56 14.70
N ASP A 15 -22.22 -0.94 14.69
CA ASP A 15 -23.46 -1.60 14.31
C ASP A 15 -23.60 -1.70 12.79
N GLY A 16 -23.29 -2.87 12.23
CA GLY A 16 -23.41 -3.19 10.81
C GLY A 16 -22.08 -3.47 10.08
N MET A 17 -20.93 -3.25 10.72
CA MET A 17 -19.66 -3.56 10.11
C MET A 17 -19.28 -5.05 10.25
N THR A 18 -18.74 -5.64 9.16
CA THR A 18 -18.17 -6.99 9.22
C THR A 18 -16.93 -7.04 10.11
N ALA A 19 -16.59 -8.23 10.64
CA ALA A 19 -15.38 -8.40 11.45
C ALA A 19 -14.12 -7.93 10.72
N HIS A 20 -14.01 -8.20 9.42
CA HIS A 20 -12.89 -7.79 8.57
C HIS A 20 -12.80 -6.26 8.41
N ALA A 21 -13.95 -5.60 8.23
CA ALA A 21 -14.00 -4.14 8.12
C ALA A 21 -13.51 -3.46 9.41
N ARG A 22 -13.83 -4.01 10.58
CA ARG A 22 -13.31 -3.51 11.87
C ARG A 22 -11.80 -3.68 12.01
N VAL A 23 -11.26 -4.85 11.64
CA VAL A 23 -9.80 -5.06 11.62
C VAL A 23 -9.13 -4.02 10.75
N TYR A 24 -9.67 -3.82 9.56
CA TYR A 24 -9.13 -2.87 8.60
C TYR A 24 -9.15 -1.43 9.14
N LEU A 25 -10.27 -1.01 9.74
CA LEU A 25 -10.42 0.33 10.31
C LEU A 25 -9.42 0.59 11.43
N VAL A 26 -9.22 -0.37 12.34
CA VAL A 26 -8.23 -0.26 13.42
C VAL A 26 -6.81 -0.15 12.88
N LEU A 27 -6.44 -0.95 11.86
CA LEU A 27 -5.13 -0.88 11.25
C LEU A 27 -4.93 0.42 10.46
N GLN A 28 -5.95 0.91 9.78
CA GLN A 28 -5.92 2.20 9.08
C GLN A 28 -5.75 3.35 10.06
N THR A 29 -6.45 3.32 11.20
CA THR A 29 -6.30 4.30 12.27
C THR A 29 -4.87 4.32 12.80
N LEU A 30 -4.30 3.15 13.13
CA LEU A 30 -2.90 3.04 13.56
C LEU A 30 -1.92 3.60 12.53
N ASN A 31 -2.14 3.30 11.26
CA ASN A 31 -1.30 3.83 10.18
C ASN A 31 -1.43 5.35 10.02
N GLY A 32 -2.65 5.88 10.17
CA GLY A 32 -2.92 7.33 10.12
C GLY A 32 -2.31 8.11 11.28
N MET A 33 -2.14 7.47 12.44
CA MET A 33 -1.45 8.06 13.61
C MET A 33 0.07 8.23 13.39
N GLY A 34 0.62 7.64 12.35
CA GLY A 34 2.05 7.70 12.04
C GLY A 34 2.90 6.69 12.83
N PRO A 35 4.23 6.74 12.61
CA PRO A 35 5.15 5.82 13.27
C PRO A 35 5.20 6.07 14.78
N GLY A 36 5.29 4.98 15.55
CA GLY A 36 5.43 5.03 17.01
C GLY A 36 4.44 4.17 17.78
N LEU A 37 4.42 4.37 19.11
CA LEU A 37 3.57 3.64 20.03
C LEU A 37 2.40 4.52 20.49
N HIS A 38 1.19 4.11 20.18
CA HIS A 38 -0.03 4.87 20.47
C HIS A 38 -0.79 4.24 21.65
N PRO A 39 -1.35 5.05 22.57
CA PRO A 39 -2.17 4.55 23.66
C PRO A 39 -3.44 3.86 23.12
N LEU A 40 -3.83 2.73 23.72
CA LEU A 40 -5.05 2.00 23.38
C LEU A 40 -6.28 2.92 23.32
N ARG A 41 -6.41 3.83 24.29
CA ARG A 41 -7.54 4.77 24.36
C ARG A 41 -7.63 5.62 23.09
N ARG A 42 -6.52 6.17 22.64
CA ARG A 42 -6.48 6.99 21.42
C ARG A 42 -6.88 6.20 20.18
N ILE A 43 -6.45 4.92 20.08
CA ILE A 43 -6.82 4.03 18.98
C ILE A 43 -8.34 3.77 18.99
N ILE A 44 -8.93 3.59 20.17
CA ILE A 44 -10.39 3.41 20.32
C ILE A 44 -11.11 4.68 19.88
N ASP A 45 -10.71 5.83 20.42
CA ASP A 45 -11.36 7.12 20.17
C ASP A 45 -11.32 7.49 18.66
N GLU A 46 -10.17 7.27 18.00
CA GLU A 46 -10.00 7.61 16.58
C GLU A 46 -10.61 6.56 15.62
N SER A 47 -10.66 5.27 16.01
CA SER A 47 -11.26 4.23 15.17
C SER A 47 -12.79 4.16 15.29
N GLY A 48 -13.37 4.64 16.37
CA GLY A 48 -14.79 4.51 16.68
C GLY A 48 -15.27 3.06 16.90
N VAL A 49 -14.32 2.10 17.00
CA VAL A 49 -14.61 0.68 17.23
C VAL A 49 -14.62 0.40 18.72
N THR A 50 -15.53 -0.49 19.18
CA THR A 50 -15.66 -0.83 20.60
C THR A 50 -14.35 -1.32 21.21
N LYS A 51 -14.10 -0.95 22.49
CA LYS A 51 -12.87 -1.28 23.22
C LYS A 51 -12.52 -2.76 23.18
N SER A 52 -13.52 -3.64 23.36
CA SER A 52 -13.32 -5.09 23.35
C SER A 52 -12.84 -5.60 22.00
N THR A 53 -13.41 -5.07 20.91
CA THR A 53 -13.06 -5.42 19.55
C THR A 53 -11.66 -4.89 19.19
N VAL A 54 -11.36 -3.61 19.49
CA VAL A 54 -10.02 -3.04 19.28
C VAL A 54 -8.96 -3.85 20.02
N HIS A 55 -9.19 -4.15 21.31
CA HIS A 55 -8.23 -4.92 22.12
C HIS A 55 -7.97 -6.31 21.54
N ARG A 56 -9.03 -7.01 21.07
CA ARG A 56 -8.91 -8.34 20.44
C ARG A 56 -8.12 -8.27 19.13
N ILE A 57 -8.39 -7.27 18.27
CA ILE A 57 -7.68 -7.05 17.01
C ILE A 57 -6.19 -6.77 17.27
N LEU A 58 -5.90 -5.83 18.19
CA LEU A 58 -4.53 -5.46 18.51
C LEU A 58 -3.76 -6.64 19.11
N ARG A 59 -4.39 -7.44 19.97
CA ARG A 59 -3.77 -8.62 20.58
C ARG A 59 -3.46 -9.67 19.50
N ALA A 60 -4.40 -9.97 18.61
CA ALA A 60 -4.17 -10.87 17.48
C ALA A 60 -3.04 -10.37 16.57
N GLY A 61 -2.98 -9.06 16.30
CA GLY A 61 -1.89 -8.45 15.54
C GLY A 61 -0.53 -8.56 16.22
N VAL A 62 -0.47 -8.49 17.56
CA VAL A 62 0.77 -8.71 18.33
C VAL A 62 1.18 -10.17 18.31
N GLU A 63 0.23 -11.09 18.49
CA GLU A 63 0.47 -12.55 18.39
C GLU A 63 0.98 -12.94 16.99
N ALA A 64 0.42 -12.33 15.95
CA ALA A 64 0.87 -12.49 14.56
C ALA A 64 2.16 -11.72 14.24
N LYS A 65 2.76 -11.02 15.21
CA LYS A 65 3.98 -10.19 15.04
C LYS A 65 3.85 -9.03 14.03
N HIS A 66 2.64 -8.64 13.68
CA HIS A 66 2.38 -7.47 12.83
C HIS A 66 2.30 -6.16 13.62
N LEU A 67 2.01 -6.26 14.91
CA LEU A 67 1.96 -5.12 15.83
C LEU A 67 2.94 -5.32 16.98
N ILE A 68 3.42 -4.19 17.52
CA ILE A 68 4.24 -4.13 18.72
C ILE A 68 3.37 -3.73 19.89
N TYR A 69 3.54 -4.41 21.01
CA TYR A 69 3.01 -4.02 22.30
C TYR A 69 4.13 -3.58 23.23
N ARG A 70 3.95 -2.45 23.91
CA ARG A 70 4.79 -2.02 25.03
C ARG A 70 3.91 -1.60 26.20
N ALA A 71 4.31 -1.97 27.40
CA ALA A 71 3.56 -1.61 28.60
C ALA A 71 3.70 -0.09 28.91
N PRO A 72 2.66 0.54 29.54
CA PRO A 72 1.31 0.04 29.71
C PRO A 72 0.38 0.43 28.54
N GLY A 73 -0.21 -0.57 27.86
CA GLY A 73 -1.30 -0.36 26.91
C GLY A 73 -0.97 0.48 25.68
N ARG A 74 0.27 0.41 25.17
CA ARG A 74 0.71 1.09 23.97
C ARG A 74 0.95 0.10 22.84
N TYR A 75 0.40 0.40 21.65
CA TYR A 75 0.48 -0.41 20.47
C TYR A 75 1.02 0.41 19.29
N GLY A 76 1.77 -0.24 18.42
CA GLY A 76 2.27 0.34 17.19
C GLY A 76 2.39 -0.72 16.10
N ILE A 77 2.54 -0.27 14.88
CA ILE A 77 2.86 -1.18 13.77
C ILE A 77 4.28 -1.68 14.00
N ALA A 78 4.48 -3.00 13.90
CA ALA A 78 5.80 -3.59 14.03
C ALA A 78 6.67 -3.11 12.85
N THR A 79 7.53 -2.13 13.14
CA THR A 79 8.58 -1.72 12.20
C THR A 79 9.64 -2.78 12.02
N ASP A 80 9.68 -3.75 12.92
CA ASP A 80 10.62 -4.89 12.97
C ASP A 80 10.10 -6.18 12.31
N VAL A 81 9.08 -6.13 11.47
CA VAL A 81 8.86 -7.22 10.49
C VAL A 81 10.10 -7.39 9.59
N ALA A 82 11.01 -6.42 9.68
CA ALA A 82 12.27 -6.33 8.99
C ALA A 82 13.40 -7.24 9.51
N ASN A 83 13.32 -7.81 10.71
CA ASN A 83 14.49 -8.45 11.34
C ASN A 83 14.45 -9.99 11.43
N HIS A 84 13.51 -10.67 10.77
CA HIS A 84 13.45 -12.13 10.82
C HIS A 84 13.42 -12.79 9.42
N ARG A 85 14.50 -12.71 8.72
CA ARG A 85 15.18 -13.64 7.79
C ARG A 85 15.97 -12.84 6.74
N PRO A 86 17.26 -13.10 6.56
CA PRO A 86 18.08 -12.33 5.61
C PRO A 86 17.77 -12.59 4.14
N ASP A 87 16.93 -13.58 3.79
CA ASP A 87 16.77 -14.02 2.41
C ASP A 87 15.44 -13.71 1.72
N ALA A 88 14.47 -13.05 2.38
CA ALA A 88 13.17 -12.74 1.77
C ALA A 88 12.49 -11.47 2.30
N SER A 89 13.17 -10.63 3.06
CA SER A 89 12.54 -9.44 3.66
C SER A 89 12.62 -8.24 2.75
N VAL A 90 11.58 -8.03 1.97
CA VAL A 90 11.30 -6.71 1.41
C VAL A 90 10.86 -5.81 2.57
N HIS A 91 11.77 -4.99 3.04
CA HIS A 91 11.58 -4.13 4.20
C HIS A 91 10.55 -3.03 3.94
N LEU A 92 9.42 -3.10 4.61
CA LEU A 92 8.44 -2.03 4.73
C LEU A 92 8.88 -0.95 5.73
N ASN A 93 10.10 -0.44 5.61
CA ASN A 93 10.50 0.80 6.23
C ASN A 93 10.49 1.90 5.16
N LEU A 94 9.30 2.15 4.60
CA LEU A 94 9.07 3.43 3.96
C LEU A 94 8.49 4.35 5.05
N PRO A 95 9.27 5.27 5.61
CA PRO A 95 8.70 6.45 6.21
C PRO A 95 7.77 7.04 5.16
N HIS A 96 6.77 7.77 5.58
CA HIS A 96 5.94 8.61 4.70
C HIS A 96 6.90 9.35 3.76
N ASP A 97 7.18 8.72 2.61
CA ASP A 97 8.29 9.14 1.78
C ASP A 97 7.78 10.28 0.91
N SER A 98 8.11 11.49 1.33
CA SER A 98 7.84 12.71 0.56
C SER A 98 8.32 12.61 -0.90
N ALA A 99 9.26 11.73 -1.20
CA ALA A 99 9.71 11.45 -2.55
C ALA A 99 8.70 10.59 -3.31
N LEU A 100 8.14 9.55 -2.65
CA LEU A 100 7.11 8.71 -3.26
C LEU A 100 5.84 9.53 -3.54
N ASP A 101 5.40 10.36 -2.60
CA ASP A 101 4.24 11.26 -2.76
C ASP A 101 4.43 12.24 -3.91
N ARG A 102 5.64 12.80 -4.01
CA ARG A 102 5.98 13.72 -5.09
C ARG A 102 5.98 13.02 -6.44
N GLU A 103 6.63 11.86 -6.58
CA GLU A 103 6.74 11.16 -7.85
C GLU A 103 5.38 10.57 -8.29
N THR A 104 4.54 10.09 -7.39
CA THR A 104 3.15 9.72 -7.72
C THR A 104 2.34 10.92 -8.18
N THR A 105 2.51 12.09 -7.55
CA THR A 105 1.86 13.34 -7.98
C THR A 105 2.37 13.79 -9.35
N VAL A 106 3.68 13.71 -9.61
CA VAL A 106 4.26 14.03 -10.92
C VAL A 106 3.70 13.09 -11.99
N LEU A 107 3.66 11.78 -11.71
CA LEU A 107 3.12 10.78 -12.63
C LEU A 107 1.65 11.03 -12.94
N GLN A 108 0.85 11.32 -11.92
CA GLN A 108 -0.57 11.68 -12.08
C GLN A 108 -0.74 12.91 -12.98
N ARG A 109 0.08 13.95 -12.78
CA ARG A 109 0.01 15.18 -13.61
C ARG A 109 0.42 14.95 -15.05
N GLN A 110 1.46 14.13 -15.28
CA GLN A 110 1.95 13.83 -16.62
C GLN A 110 0.98 12.98 -17.42
N THR A 111 0.33 12.02 -16.78
CA THR A 111 -0.57 11.07 -17.44
C THR A 111 -2.03 11.49 -17.40
N ALA A 112 -2.39 12.43 -16.51
CA ALA A 112 -3.77 12.75 -16.15
C ALA A 112 -4.59 11.51 -15.72
N GLN A 113 -3.91 10.43 -15.30
CA GLN A 113 -4.48 9.19 -14.81
C GLN A 113 -4.29 9.03 -13.30
N VAL A 114 -4.87 7.99 -12.70
CA VAL A 114 -4.58 7.65 -11.32
C VAL A 114 -3.17 7.10 -11.23
N ALA A 115 -2.36 7.61 -10.30
CA ALA A 115 -1.04 7.08 -10.00
C ALA A 115 -1.05 6.41 -8.62
N MET A 116 -0.45 5.24 -8.53
CA MET A 116 -0.39 4.43 -7.32
C MET A 116 1.02 3.89 -7.10
N ALA A 117 1.39 3.70 -5.85
CA ALA A 117 2.61 3.02 -5.47
C ALA A 117 2.30 1.83 -4.57
N PHE A 118 2.98 0.72 -4.83
CA PHE A 118 2.82 -0.53 -4.10
C PHE A 118 4.15 -1.01 -3.56
N SER A 119 4.13 -1.67 -2.41
CA SER A 119 5.26 -2.43 -1.87
C SER A 119 5.01 -3.92 -2.02
N ALA A 120 6.07 -4.68 -2.18
CA ALA A 120 6.03 -6.12 -1.97
C ALA A 120 5.85 -6.40 -0.47
N VAL A 121 5.00 -7.34 -0.13
CA VAL A 121 4.71 -7.77 1.24
C VAL A 121 4.61 -9.28 1.30
N LEU A 122 4.87 -9.84 2.47
CA LEU A 122 4.61 -11.25 2.76
C LEU A 122 3.46 -11.32 3.76
N ILE A 123 2.35 -11.96 3.39
CA ILE A 123 1.21 -12.20 4.27
C ILE A 123 0.96 -13.69 4.30
N ASP A 124 1.02 -14.28 5.49
CA ASP A 124 0.87 -15.72 5.71
C ASP A 124 1.75 -16.55 4.75
N ASP A 125 3.04 -16.17 4.63
CA ASP A 125 4.03 -16.75 3.73
C ASP A 125 3.70 -16.64 2.22
N THR A 126 2.65 -15.91 1.85
CA THR A 126 2.28 -15.66 0.46
C THR A 126 2.75 -14.28 0.00
N PRO A 127 3.59 -14.21 -1.05
CA PRO A 127 3.99 -12.93 -1.63
C PRO A 127 2.80 -12.17 -2.23
N GLY A 128 2.66 -10.92 -1.80
CA GLY A 128 1.60 -10.03 -2.24
C GLY A 128 2.11 -8.60 -2.48
N ARG A 129 1.22 -7.76 -2.95
CA ARG A 129 1.44 -6.32 -3.06
C ARG A 129 0.50 -5.56 -2.15
N LEU A 130 1.01 -4.51 -1.50
CA LEU A 130 0.23 -3.61 -0.66
C LEU A 130 0.35 -2.18 -1.20
N MET A 131 -0.78 -1.51 -1.38
CA MET A 131 -0.80 -0.11 -1.79
C MET A 131 -0.29 0.80 -0.67
N LEU A 132 0.76 1.57 -0.97
CA LEU A 132 1.36 2.54 -0.06
C LEU A 132 0.77 3.93 -0.24
N ASN A 133 0.57 4.32 -1.50
CA ASN A 133 0.11 5.65 -1.85
C ASN A 133 -0.72 5.62 -3.14
N HIS A 134 -1.61 6.60 -3.28
CA HIS A 134 -2.34 6.85 -4.52
C HIS A 134 -2.68 8.33 -4.66
N THR A 135 -2.75 8.79 -5.89
CA THR A 135 -3.26 10.12 -6.24
C THR A 135 -4.08 10.04 -7.52
N TYR A 136 -5.25 10.63 -7.51
CA TYR A 136 -6.18 10.65 -8.65
C TYR A 136 -6.47 12.08 -9.14
N GLY A 137 -5.84 13.09 -8.54
CA GLY A 137 -6.07 14.48 -8.93
C GLY A 137 -7.55 14.88 -8.85
N ARG A 138 -8.08 15.41 -9.95
CA ARG A 138 -9.50 15.80 -10.06
C ARG A 138 -10.37 14.77 -10.78
N ARG A 139 -9.95 13.50 -10.82
CA ARG A 139 -10.67 12.40 -11.48
C ARG A 139 -11.93 11.98 -10.70
N SER A 140 -13.04 12.64 -10.99
CA SER A 140 -14.35 12.30 -10.41
C SER A 140 -14.87 10.93 -10.87
N ASP A 141 -14.47 10.49 -12.09
CA ASP A 141 -14.80 9.17 -12.64
C ASP A 141 -14.19 8.02 -11.81
N PHE A 142 -12.92 8.14 -11.39
CA PHE A 142 -12.30 7.18 -10.50
C PHE A 142 -13.02 7.13 -9.15
N GLN A 143 -13.28 8.29 -8.55
CA GLN A 143 -13.95 8.34 -7.25
C GLN A 143 -15.36 7.76 -7.31
N ALA A 144 -16.11 8.06 -8.37
CA ALA A 144 -17.43 7.49 -8.60
C ALA A 144 -17.34 5.96 -8.75
N ALA A 145 -16.47 5.46 -9.63
CA ALA A 145 -16.27 4.02 -9.83
C ALA A 145 -15.86 3.31 -8.53
N PHE A 146 -14.89 3.87 -7.79
CA PHE A 146 -14.41 3.31 -6.52
C PHE A 146 -15.49 3.27 -5.43
N ASN A 147 -16.39 4.26 -5.39
CA ASN A 147 -17.47 4.29 -4.40
C ASN A 147 -18.53 3.22 -4.67
N HIS A 148 -18.75 2.85 -5.94
CA HIS A 148 -19.80 1.90 -6.34
C HIS A 148 -19.40 0.43 -6.34
N VAL A 149 -18.10 0.10 -6.19
CA VAL A 149 -17.67 -1.29 -6.14
C VAL A 149 -17.81 -1.88 -4.73
N ASP A 150 -17.91 -3.20 -4.68
CA ASP A 150 -17.98 -3.97 -3.45
C ASP A 150 -16.69 -3.88 -2.63
N VAL A 151 -16.77 -4.40 -1.41
CA VAL A 151 -15.65 -4.39 -0.46
C VAL A 151 -14.48 -5.24 -0.96
N ASP A 152 -14.76 -6.38 -1.61
CA ASP A 152 -13.72 -7.30 -2.08
C ASP A 152 -12.89 -6.65 -3.19
N THR A 153 -13.54 -5.93 -4.11
CA THR A 153 -12.85 -5.11 -5.13
C THR A 153 -11.99 -4.01 -4.50
N LYS A 154 -12.49 -3.33 -3.45
CA LYS A 154 -11.71 -2.31 -2.71
C LYS A 154 -10.50 -2.92 -2.01
N VAL A 155 -10.68 -4.10 -1.42
CA VAL A 155 -9.57 -4.86 -0.83
C VAL A 155 -8.56 -5.27 -1.90
N ALA A 156 -9.05 -5.83 -3.02
CA ALA A 156 -8.18 -6.25 -4.13
C ALA A 156 -7.39 -5.09 -4.75
N LEU A 157 -7.91 -3.87 -4.76
CA LEU A 157 -7.14 -2.69 -5.18
C LEU A 157 -5.99 -2.35 -4.22
N ARG A 158 -6.17 -2.59 -2.93
CA ARG A 158 -5.18 -2.25 -1.89
C ARG A 158 -4.18 -3.37 -1.67
N TYR A 159 -4.65 -4.58 -1.62
CA TYR A 159 -3.86 -5.78 -1.39
C TYR A 159 -4.27 -6.89 -2.35
N ALA A 160 -3.30 -7.54 -2.98
CA ALA A 160 -3.51 -8.72 -3.80
C ALA A 160 -2.22 -9.56 -3.91
N PRO A 161 -2.32 -10.86 -4.25
CA PRO A 161 -1.17 -11.67 -4.63
C PRO A 161 -0.37 -11.02 -5.78
N LEU A 162 0.94 -11.28 -5.85
CA LEU A 162 1.78 -10.72 -6.92
C LEU A 162 1.38 -11.16 -8.34
N THR A 163 0.62 -12.23 -8.47
CA THR A 163 0.13 -12.75 -9.75
C THR A 163 -1.15 -12.07 -10.26
N ALA A 164 -1.81 -11.24 -9.43
CA ALA A 164 -3.16 -10.77 -9.69
C ALA A 164 -3.26 -9.69 -10.79
N ASP A 165 -2.31 -8.79 -10.86
CA ASP A 165 -2.36 -7.63 -11.74
C ASP A 165 -0.97 -7.02 -12.04
N ALA A 166 -0.97 -5.92 -12.80
CA ALA A 166 0.25 -5.25 -13.25
C ALA A 166 1.15 -4.79 -12.09
N ALA A 167 0.58 -4.36 -10.96
CA ALA A 167 1.37 -3.95 -9.80
C ALA A 167 2.17 -5.12 -9.23
N GLY A 168 1.51 -6.26 -9.06
CA GLY A 168 2.15 -7.47 -8.56
C GLY A 168 3.10 -8.09 -9.58
N LEU A 169 2.70 -8.20 -10.84
CA LEU A 169 3.51 -8.80 -11.91
C LEU A 169 4.81 -8.03 -12.16
N ALA A 170 4.78 -6.69 -12.08
CA ALA A 170 5.99 -5.87 -12.19
C ALA A 170 7.01 -6.17 -11.07
N ILE A 171 6.55 -6.50 -9.86
CA ILE A 171 7.41 -6.95 -8.77
C ILE A 171 7.87 -8.39 -9.01
N LEU A 172 6.91 -9.30 -9.25
CA LEU A 172 7.15 -10.73 -9.39
C LEU A 172 8.19 -11.05 -10.46
N ALA A 173 8.13 -10.35 -11.59
CA ALA A 173 9.06 -10.55 -12.70
C ALA A 173 10.53 -10.39 -12.28
N HIS A 174 10.81 -9.66 -11.23
CA HIS A 174 12.17 -9.32 -10.78
C HIS A 174 12.56 -9.92 -9.43
N LEU A 175 11.69 -10.74 -8.82
CA LEU A 175 12.05 -11.48 -7.61
C LEU A 175 12.92 -12.70 -7.94
N ASP A 176 13.88 -12.98 -7.04
CA ASP A 176 14.70 -14.17 -7.13
C ASP A 176 13.84 -15.45 -7.04
N GLY A 177 14.21 -16.46 -7.79
CA GLY A 177 13.49 -17.74 -7.83
C GLY A 177 12.20 -17.71 -8.67
N THR A 178 11.82 -16.59 -9.28
CA THR A 178 10.64 -16.54 -10.16
C THR A 178 10.83 -17.39 -11.42
N PRO A 179 9.86 -18.26 -11.77
CA PRO A 179 9.93 -19.07 -12.97
C PRO A 179 10.16 -18.22 -14.23
N GLN A 180 11.03 -18.70 -15.13
CA GLN A 180 11.39 -18.03 -16.38
C GLN A 180 10.31 -18.21 -17.47
N SER A 181 9.05 -17.87 -17.17
CA SER A 181 7.97 -17.92 -18.16
C SER A 181 8.20 -16.88 -19.26
N HIS A 182 7.51 -17.06 -20.41
CA HIS A 182 7.54 -16.08 -21.50
C HIS A 182 7.10 -14.69 -21.01
N LEU A 183 6.01 -14.63 -20.25
CA LEU A 183 5.49 -13.39 -19.66
C LEU A 183 6.52 -12.68 -18.78
N MET A 184 7.22 -13.40 -17.89
CA MET A 184 8.21 -12.79 -17.01
C MET A 184 9.41 -12.24 -17.79
N ARG A 185 9.83 -12.92 -18.86
CA ARG A 185 10.89 -12.42 -19.75
C ARG A 185 10.45 -11.16 -20.50
N GLU A 186 9.23 -11.14 -21.01
CA GLU A 186 8.65 -9.98 -21.68
C GLU A 186 8.59 -8.77 -20.74
N ILE A 187 8.08 -8.95 -19.51
CA ILE A 187 8.02 -7.87 -18.51
C ILE A 187 9.41 -7.32 -18.21
N ARG A 188 10.42 -8.19 -18.05
CA ARG A 188 11.80 -7.75 -17.81
C ARG A 188 12.38 -6.97 -19.00
N SER A 189 12.08 -7.38 -20.22
CA SER A 189 12.59 -6.72 -21.42
C SER A 189 11.91 -5.38 -21.69
N GLU A 190 10.59 -5.27 -21.45
CA GLU A 190 9.83 -4.04 -21.63
C GLU A 190 9.95 -3.09 -20.41
N GLY A 191 10.31 -3.61 -19.25
CA GLY A 191 10.35 -2.87 -17.99
C GLY A 191 8.99 -2.48 -17.45
N CYS A 192 7.90 -2.94 -18.08
CA CYS A 192 6.54 -2.62 -17.69
C CYS A 192 5.55 -3.74 -18.08
N VAL A 193 4.38 -3.73 -17.45
CA VAL A 193 3.29 -4.65 -17.77
C VAL A 193 1.95 -3.93 -17.69
N LEU A 194 1.04 -4.25 -18.63
CA LEU A 194 -0.33 -3.74 -18.68
C LEU A 194 -1.31 -4.88 -18.46
N THR A 195 -2.20 -4.76 -17.46
CA THR A 195 -3.25 -5.74 -17.16
C THR A 195 -4.59 -5.07 -16.87
N ARG A 196 -5.64 -5.89 -16.73
CA ARG A 196 -6.90 -5.43 -16.16
C ARG A 196 -6.67 -5.06 -14.68
N SER A 197 -7.40 -4.05 -14.23
CA SER A 197 -7.51 -3.68 -12.82
C SER A 197 -8.61 -4.52 -12.14
N PRO A 198 -8.59 -4.69 -10.81
CA PRO A 198 -9.76 -5.15 -10.07
C PRO A 198 -11.01 -4.27 -10.30
N LEU A 199 -10.82 -2.98 -10.57
CA LEU A 199 -11.91 -2.06 -10.90
C LEU A 199 -12.41 -2.35 -12.33
N PRO A 200 -13.72 -2.64 -12.54
CA PRO A 200 -14.30 -2.93 -13.86
C PRO A 200 -13.99 -1.82 -14.88
N ASP A 201 -13.67 -2.21 -16.10
CA ASP A 201 -13.32 -1.34 -17.23
C ASP A 201 -12.04 -0.51 -17.10
N TRP A 202 -11.32 -0.69 -15.99
CA TRP A 202 -10.03 -0.05 -15.75
C TRP A 202 -8.86 -0.99 -16.03
N MET A 203 -7.74 -0.40 -16.42
CA MET A 203 -6.47 -1.08 -16.66
C MET A 203 -5.39 -0.50 -15.74
N MET A 204 -4.41 -1.32 -15.41
CA MET A 204 -3.22 -0.94 -14.65
C MET A 204 -1.97 -1.19 -15.48
N LEU A 205 -1.09 -0.20 -15.54
CA LEU A 205 0.26 -0.31 -16.09
C LEU A 205 1.25 -0.19 -14.94
N GLY A 206 2.01 -1.25 -14.67
CA GLY A 206 2.97 -1.34 -13.58
C GLY A 206 4.40 -1.33 -14.07
N VAL A 207 5.28 -0.64 -13.35
CA VAL A 207 6.74 -0.65 -13.51
C VAL A 207 7.40 -0.97 -12.17
N PRO A 208 8.56 -1.67 -12.14
CA PRO A 208 9.23 -2.03 -10.89
C PRO A 208 9.87 -0.82 -10.22
N LEU A 209 9.92 -0.83 -8.89
CA LEU A 209 10.69 0.10 -8.06
C LEU A 209 11.90 -0.63 -7.47
N TRP A 210 13.07 -0.03 -7.61
CA TRP A 210 14.34 -0.63 -7.23
C TRP A 210 15.01 0.10 -6.07
N ARG A 211 15.69 -0.68 -5.22
CA ARG A 211 16.67 -0.20 -4.26
C ARG A 211 17.98 -0.96 -4.49
N GLY A 212 18.92 -0.30 -5.14
CA GLY A 212 20.10 -1.00 -5.68
C GLY A 212 19.67 -2.07 -6.69
N SER A 213 20.04 -3.32 -6.45
CA SER A 213 19.68 -4.47 -7.28
C SER A 213 18.38 -5.18 -6.86
N THR A 214 17.73 -4.75 -5.78
CA THR A 214 16.55 -5.41 -5.24
C THR A 214 15.27 -4.68 -5.61
N VAL A 215 14.29 -5.39 -6.18
CA VAL A 215 12.94 -4.86 -6.37
C VAL A 215 12.22 -4.83 -5.02
N TYR A 216 11.64 -3.68 -4.66
CA TYR A 216 10.91 -3.54 -3.40
C TYR A 216 9.43 -3.20 -3.58
N GLY A 217 9.03 -2.84 -4.79
CA GLY A 217 7.67 -2.43 -5.06
C GLY A 217 7.41 -2.17 -6.53
N SER A 218 6.32 -1.49 -6.80
CA SER A 218 5.94 -1.04 -8.14
C SER A 218 5.28 0.32 -8.13
N LEU A 219 5.46 1.07 -9.22
CA LEU A 219 4.73 2.30 -9.51
C LEU A 219 3.73 2.01 -10.62
N VAL A 220 2.51 2.51 -10.49
CA VAL A 220 1.39 2.14 -11.35
C VAL A 220 0.67 3.37 -11.88
N VAL A 221 0.31 3.32 -13.15
CA VAL A 221 -0.69 4.20 -13.77
C VAL A 221 -1.97 3.40 -13.98
N MET A 222 -3.11 3.93 -13.54
CA MET A 222 -4.41 3.27 -13.70
C MET A 222 -5.42 4.22 -14.35
N GLY A 223 -6.12 3.73 -15.36
CA GLY A 223 -7.10 4.49 -16.13
C GLY A 223 -8.08 3.60 -16.88
N LEU A 224 -9.05 4.23 -17.54
CA LEU A 224 -10.03 3.53 -18.38
C LEU A 224 -9.32 2.82 -19.54
N ARG A 225 -9.78 1.60 -19.87
CA ARG A 225 -9.18 0.74 -20.89
C ARG A 225 -8.84 1.46 -22.21
N PRO A 226 -9.75 2.20 -22.86
CA PRO A 226 -9.44 2.81 -24.16
C PRO A 226 -8.30 3.82 -24.09
N GLN A 227 -8.16 4.53 -22.97
CA GLN A 227 -7.09 5.51 -22.75
C GLN A 227 -5.75 4.80 -22.49
N MET A 228 -5.77 3.76 -21.67
CA MET A 228 -4.58 2.99 -21.31
C MET A 228 -3.99 2.25 -22.51
N GLU A 229 -4.82 1.67 -23.35
CA GLU A 229 -4.39 0.97 -24.57
C GLU A 229 -3.81 1.96 -25.59
N ARG A 230 -4.49 3.10 -25.83
CA ARG A 230 -4.06 4.13 -26.78
C ARG A 230 -2.73 4.77 -26.40
N ASN A 231 -2.54 5.08 -25.12
CA ASN A 231 -1.40 5.86 -24.64
C ASN A 231 -0.37 4.99 -23.90
N ARG A 232 -0.40 3.65 -24.07
CA ARG A 232 0.43 2.68 -23.34
C ARG A 232 1.92 3.10 -23.31
N ARG A 233 2.48 3.48 -24.47
CA ARG A 233 3.91 3.84 -24.58
C ARG A 233 4.26 5.11 -23.82
N GLU A 234 3.40 6.11 -23.92
CA GLU A 234 3.58 7.38 -23.21
C GLU A 234 3.53 7.17 -21.68
N TYR A 235 2.50 6.45 -21.21
CA TYR A 235 2.34 6.17 -19.79
C TYR A 235 3.45 5.27 -19.23
N ALA A 236 3.92 4.31 -19.99
CA ALA A 236 5.08 3.50 -19.63
C ALA A 236 6.35 4.35 -19.49
N GLY A 237 6.62 5.23 -20.45
CA GLY A 237 7.76 6.15 -20.40
C GLY A 237 7.71 7.08 -19.18
N ALA A 238 6.55 7.66 -18.89
CA ALA A 238 6.35 8.51 -17.72
C ALA A 238 6.57 7.74 -16.40
N ALA A 239 5.99 6.52 -16.29
CA ALA A 239 6.12 5.70 -15.09
C ALA A 239 7.57 5.23 -14.87
N LEU A 240 8.27 4.79 -15.91
CA LEU A 240 9.69 4.39 -15.84
C LEU A 240 10.58 5.57 -15.43
N ALA A 241 10.35 6.77 -15.97
CA ALA A 241 11.10 7.96 -15.59
C ALA A 241 10.91 8.32 -14.10
N CYS A 242 9.66 8.24 -13.58
CA CYS A 242 9.37 8.45 -12.16
C CYS A 242 10.02 7.35 -11.29
N ALA A 243 9.93 6.09 -11.70
CA ALA A 243 10.55 4.97 -10.99
C ALA A 243 12.08 5.09 -10.93
N ALA A 244 12.72 5.50 -12.01
CA ALA A 244 14.17 5.74 -12.05
C ALA A 244 14.60 6.85 -11.06
N ARG A 245 13.85 7.95 -10.96
CA ARG A 245 14.13 9.02 -9.98
C ARG A 245 13.97 8.56 -8.53
N LEU A 246 12.99 7.69 -8.24
CA LEU A 246 12.84 7.09 -6.92
C LEU A 246 14.01 6.17 -6.59
N SER A 247 14.42 5.32 -7.52
CA SER A 247 15.53 4.38 -7.34
C SER A 247 16.86 5.10 -7.09
N ALA A 248 17.18 6.12 -7.87
CA ALA A 248 18.41 6.90 -7.71
C ALA A 248 18.52 7.58 -6.34
N ARG A 249 17.41 8.00 -5.73
CA ARG A 249 17.40 8.62 -4.39
C ARG A 249 17.64 7.63 -3.28
N CYS A 250 17.18 6.39 -3.43
CA CYS A 250 17.45 5.34 -2.46
C CYS A 250 18.93 5.01 -2.35
N GLU A 251 19.70 5.17 -3.43
CA GLU A 251 21.14 4.95 -3.44
C GLU A 251 21.89 6.07 -2.71
N LEU A 252 21.48 7.33 -2.89
CA LEU A 252 22.11 8.49 -2.24
C LEU A 252 21.91 8.48 -0.72
N GLY A 253 20.75 8.02 -0.24
CA GLY A 253 20.45 7.90 1.20
C GLY A 253 21.30 6.81 1.89
N SER A 254 21.65 5.74 1.20
CA SER A 254 22.50 4.65 1.73
C SER A 254 23.98 5.04 1.82
N GLY A 255 24.45 5.97 0.98
CA GLY A 255 25.83 6.45 0.97
C GLY A 255 26.17 7.39 2.13
N ALA A 256 25.21 8.21 2.57
CA ALA A 256 25.42 9.18 3.65
C ALA A 256 25.61 8.55 5.03
N MET A 257 25.19 7.29 5.23
CA MET A 257 25.30 6.60 6.52
C MET A 257 26.61 5.82 6.70
N ARG A 258 27.50 5.80 5.71
CA ARG A 258 28.80 5.10 5.78
C ARG A 258 30.02 5.99 6.08
N LEU A 259 29.83 7.29 6.31
CA LEU A 259 30.95 8.24 6.50
C LEU A 259 31.10 8.76 7.94
N THR A 260 30.45 8.15 8.93
CA THR A 260 30.68 8.44 10.35
C THR A 260 30.91 7.14 11.11
N GLY A 261 32.09 6.61 10.98
CA GLY A 261 32.63 5.51 11.78
C GLY A 261 34.03 5.90 12.23
#